data_496c1aeeb47917435ba3d8e1c9a06459
#
_entry.id   496c1aeeb47917435ba3d8e1c9a06459
#
_cell.length_a   1.000
_cell.length_b   1.000
_cell.length_c   1.000
_cell.angle_alpha   90.00
_cell.angle_beta   90.00
_cell.angle_gamma   90.00
#
_symmetry.space_group_name_H-M   'P 1'
#
loop_
_entity.id
_entity.type
_entity.pdbx_description
1 polymer ?
#
loop_
_entity_poly.entity_id
_entity_poly.type
_entity_poly.pdbx_seq_one_letter_code
_entity_poly.pdbx_strand_id
1 'polypeptide(L)'
;MEKTSLKAVKDVVGILIEHATKVESSLQTEKKMRYFSTKEVCNFINRTTSTLYKAEEDGVIKKPEVNPDTGRRIGYTLEQVNLLRDHFKIAPKLKRNRPKEHLGITTALYNPKGGVGKTTTAVNIAQYCAVIGYEVLIIDMDSQASTSAFFSTVGNGDFDENDTILSSTLYSEETTLDYAIRETHFDNL
;
A
#
# COMPACT_ATOMS: atom_id res chain seq x y z
N MET A 1 11.46 27.66 45.63
CA MET A 1 10.46 27.65 44.55
C MET A 1 10.99 27.10 43.22
N GLU A 2 12.19 27.42 42.81
CA GLU A 2 12.74 26.96 41.48
C GLU A 2 12.92 25.45 41.32
N LYS A 3 13.34 24.71 42.35
CA LYS A 3 13.57 23.25 42.25
C LYS A 3 12.28 22.45 42.05
N THR A 4 11.14 22.93 42.57
CA THR A 4 9.85 22.26 42.44
C THR A 4 9.28 22.43 41.03
N SER A 5 9.51 23.59 40.41
CA SER A 5 9.12 23.89 39.03
C SER A 5 9.89 23.02 38.03
N LEU A 6 11.22 22.85 38.24
CA LEU A 6 12.06 22.03 37.37
C LEU A 6 11.70 20.55 37.43
N LYS A 7 11.30 20.05 38.61
CA LYS A 7 10.82 18.67 38.75
C LYS A 7 9.53 18.43 38.01
N ALA A 8 8.55 19.33 38.16
CA ALA A 8 7.28 19.22 37.43
C ALA A 8 7.46 19.24 35.90
N VAL A 9 8.38 20.06 35.39
CA VAL A 9 8.70 20.08 33.94
C VAL A 9 9.31 18.75 33.49
N LYS A 10 10.23 18.19 34.27
CA LYS A 10 10.84 16.87 33.96
C LYS A 10 9.80 15.74 33.94
N ASP A 11 8.87 15.76 34.90
CA ASP A 11 7.81 14.75 34.97
C ASP A 11 6.87 14.85 33.75
N VAL A 12 6.49 16.07 33.34
CA VAL A 12 5.68 16.28 32.12
C VAL A 12 6.43 15.87 30.86
N VAL A 13 7.70 16.21 30.72
CA VAL A 13 8.53 15.77 29.58
C VAL A 13 8.66 14.25 29.56
N GLY A 14 8.84 13.59 30.69
CA GLY A 14 8.86 12.13 30.79
C GLY A 14 7.58 11.49 30.28
N ILE A 15 6.42 12.01 30.68
CA ILE A 15 5.10 11.55 30.24
C ILE A 15 4.93 11.76 28.71
N LEU A 16 5.37 12.91 28.19
CA LEU A 16 5.28 13.20 26.76
C LEU A 16 6.18 12.26 25.93
N ILE A 17 7.40 11.98 26.40
CA ILE A 17 8.30 11.01 25.76
C ILE A 17 7.68 9.61 25.77
N GLU A 18 7.15 9.16 26.92
CA GLU A 18 6.51 7.85 27.01
C GLU A 18 5.28 7.73 26.10
N HIS A 19 4.46 8.78 26.03
CA HIS A 19 3.37 8.84 25.06
C HIS A 19 3.83 8.85 23.60
N ALA A 20 4.85 9.61 23.27
CA ALA A 20 5.42 9.64 21.94
C ALA A 20 5.97 8.26 21.53
N THR A 21 6.74 7.62 22.42
CA THR A 21 7.27 6.26 22.18
C THR A 21 6.15 5.22 22.02
N LYS A 22 5.06 5.34 22.79
CA LYS A 22 3.91 4.45 22.70
C LYS A 22 3.12 4.66 21.41
N VAL A 23 2.98 5.89 20.96
CA VAL A 23 2.39 6.21 19.65
C VAL A 23 3.29 5.70 18.54
N GLU A 24 4.59 5.89 18.63
CA GLU A 24 5.56 5.41 17.66
C GLU A 24 5.57 3.88 17.57
N SER A 25 5.54 3.17 18.70
CA SER A 25 5.40 1.70 18.73
C SER A 25 4.06 1.19 18.21
N SER A 26 2.97 1.96 18.38
CA SER A 26 1.66 1.63 17.79
C SER A 26 1.61 1.91 16.29
N LEU A 27 2.43 2.83 15.78
CA LEU A 27 2.59 3.09 14.35
C LEU A 27 3.49 2.07 13.66
N GLN A 28 4.31 1.33 14.42
CA GLN A 28 5.18 0.25 13.91
C GLN A 28 4.44 -1.05 13.58
N THR A 29 3.12 -1.09 13.68
CA THR A 29 2.36 -2.24 13.18
C THR A 29 2.45 -2.29 11.67
N GLU A 30 3.11 -3.32 11.16
CA GLU A 30 3.21 -3.61 9.74
C GLU A 30 1.81 -3.56 9.10
N LYS A 31 1.59 -2.61 8.19
CA LYS A 31 0.31 -2.49 7.49
C LYS A 31 0.13 -3.72 6.62
N LYS A 32 -0.91 -4.50 6.90
CA LYS A 32 -1.26 -5.69 6.11
C LYS A 32 -2.53 -5.44 5.34
N MET A 33 -2.54 -5.91 4.09
CA MET A 33 -3.76 -5.92 3.30
C MET A 33 -4.78 -6.88 3.94
N ARG A 34 -6.07 -6.51 3.91
CA ARG A 34 -7.13 -7.41 4.33
C ARG A 34 -7.24 -8.64 3.42
N TYR A 35 -7.78 -9.69 3.93
CA TYR A 35 -8.16 -10.84 3.11
C TYR A 35 -9.47 -10.59 2.37
N PHE A 36 -9.59 -11.21 1.20
CA PHE A 36 -10.79 -11.18 0.36
C PHE A 36 -11.60 -12.46 0.55
N SER A 37 -12.91 -12.31 0.69
CA SER A 37 -13.81 -13.45 0.78
C SER A 37 -13.93 -14.20 -0.56
N THR A 38 -14.32 -15.47 -0.52
CA THR A 38 -14.60 -16.28 -1.71
C THR A 38 -15.50 -15.56 -2.72
N LYS A 39 -16.54 -14.87 -2.22
CA LYS A 39 -17.47 -14.12 -3.07
C LYS A 39 -16.80 -12.94 -3.79
N GLU A 40 -15.98 -12.18 -3.09
CA GLU A 40 -15.22 -11.05 -3.68
C GLU A 40 -14.25 -11.56 -4.75
N VAL A 41 -13.49 -12.61 -4.44
CA VAL A 41 -12.56 -13.21 -5.41
C VAL A 41 -13.30 -13.70 -6.66
N CYS A 42 -14.39 -14.43 -6.50
CA CYS A 42 -15.20 -14.87 -7.64
C CYS A 42 -15.69 -13.70 -8.51
N ASN A 43 -16.05 -12.57 -7.88
CA ASN A 43 -16.42 -11.34 -8.59
C ASN A 43 -15.23 -10.72 -9.34
N PHE A 44 -14.06 -10.67 -8.70
CA PHE A 44 -12.85 -10.10 -9.32
C PHE A 44 -12.38 -10.90 -10.53
N ILE A 45 -12.45 -12.22 -10.45
CA ILE A 45 -12.04 -13.11 -11.55
C ILE A 45 -13.18 -13.46 -12.51
N ASN A 46 -14.39 -13.00 -12.23
CA ASN A 46 -15.60 -13.33 -13.01
C ASN A 46 -15.75 -14.85 -13.26
N ARG A 47 -15.62 -15.63 -12.19
CA ARG A 47 -15.74 -17.10 -12.20
C ARG A 47 -16.58 -17.59 -11.03
N THR A 48 -17.04 -18.84 -11.14
CA THR A 48 -17.82 -19.50 -10.08
C THR A 48 -16.92 -20.01 -8.95
N THR A 49 -17.51 -20.27 -7.81
CA THR A 49 -16.84 -20.86 -6.64
C THR A 49 -16.20 -22.22 -6.96
N SER A 50 -16.86 -23.04 -7.77
CA SER A 50 -16.32 -24.33 -8.20
C SER A 50 -15.05 -24.17 -9.05
N THR A 51 -15.00 -23.17 -9.93
CA THR A 51 -13.80 -22.87 -10.71
C THR A 51 -12.65 -22.38 -9.82
N LEU A 52 -12.96 -21.57 -8.81
CA LEU A 52 -11.98 -21.11 -7.84
C LEU A 52 -11.39 -22.29 -7.03
N TYR A 53 -12.25 -23.18 -6.52
CA TYR A 53 -11.79 -24.34 -5.76
C TYR A 53 -10.98 -25.32 -6.62
N LYS A 54 -11.32 -25.46 -7.89
CA LYS A 54 -10.51 -26.24 -8.82
C LYS A 54 -9.14 -25.64 -9.00
N ALA A 55 -9.00 -24.31 -9.10
CA ALA A 55 -7.70 -23.65 -9.18
C ALA A 55 -6.85 -23.85 -7.90
N GLU A 56 -7.48 -23.98 -6.72
CA GLU A 56 -6.80 -24.39 -5.50
C GLU A 56 -6.30 -25.84 -5.57
N GLU A 57 -7.12 -26.76 -6.08
CA GLU A 57 -6.78 -28.17 -6.22
C GLU A 57 -5.67 -28.38 -7.24
N ASP A 58 -5.72 -27.65 -8.35
CA ASP A 58 -4.73 -27.67 -9.41
C ASP A 58 -3.41 -26.96 -8.99
N GLY A 59 -3.34 -26.38 -7.80
CA GLY A 59 -2.14 -25.74 -7.24
C GLY A 59 -1.81 -24.39 -7.83
N VAL A 60 -2.75 -23.72 -8.51
CA VAL A 60 -2.56 -22.37 -9.05
C VAL A 60 -2.36 -21.36 -7.90
N ILE A 61 -3.08 -21.54 -6.81
CA ILE A 61 -2.92 -20.77 -5.57
C ILE A 61 -2.95 -21.70 -4.36
N LYS A 62 -2.36 -21.27 -3.26
CA LYS A 62 -2.49 -21.98 -1.97
C LYS A 62 -3.92 -21.89 -1.47
N LYS A 63 -4.40 -22.96 -0.86
CA LYS A 63 -5.68 -22.92 -0.13
C LYS A 63 -5.60 -21.91 0.99
N PRO A 64 -6.66 -21.08 1.19
CA PRO A 64 -6.71 -20.17 2.31
C PRO A 64 -6.55 -20.89 3.65
N GLU A 65 -5.87 -20.25 4.58
CA GLU A 65 -5.79 -20.74 5.94
C GLU A 65 -7.17 -20.76 6.60
N VAL A 66 -7.30 -21.65 7.57
CA VAL A 66 -8.52 -21.80 8.34
C VAL A 66 -8.27 -21.21 9.73
N ASN A 67 -9.17 -20.35 10.19
CA ASN A 67 -9.13 -19.82 11.53
C ASN A 67 -9.33 -20.99 12.53
N PRO A 68 -8.39 -21.24 13.42
CA PRO A 68 -8.44 -22.40 14.32
C PRO A 68 -9.64 -22.35 15.29
N ASP A 69 -10.09 -21.17 15.68
CA ASP A 69 -11.17 -21.00 16.65
C ASP A 69 -12.56 -21.18 16.02
N THR A 70 -12.72 -20.79 14.75
CA THR A 70 -14.02 -20.77 14.09
C THR A 70 -14.20 -21.84 13.01
N GLY A 71 -13.11 -22.51 12.61
CA GLY A 71 -13.10 -23.45 11.49
C GLY A 71 -13.40 -22.81 10.12
N ARG A 72 -13.45 -21.48 10.03
CA ARG A 72 -13.77 -20.77 8.79
C ARG A 72 -12.51 -20.37 8.04
N ARG A 73 -12.58 -20.37 6.71
CA ARG A 73 -11.51 -19.84 5.84
C ARG A 73 -11.27 -18.35 6.16
N ILE A 74 -10.02 -17.97 6.34
CA ILE A 74 -9.63 -16.57 6.60
C ILE A 74 -9.91 -15.72 5.35
N GLY A 75 -9.60 -16.23 4.15
CA GLY A 75 -9.79 -15.56 2.87
C GLY A 75 -8.52 -15.59 2.03
N TYR A 76 -8.51 -14.83 0.95
CA TYR A 76 -7.44 -14.80 -0.05
C TYR A 76 -6.68 -13.47 0.02
N THR A 77 -5.38 -13.51 -0.23
CA THR A 77 -4.55 -12.31 -0.37
C THR A 77 -4.75 -11.65 -1.73
N LEU A 78 -4.33 -10.40 -1.89
CA LEU A 78 -4.34 -9.72 -3.19
C LEU A 78 -3.43 -10.43 -4.20
N GLU A 79 -2.26 -10.89 -3.77
CA GLU A 79 -1.34 -11.70 -4.56
C GLU A 79 -2.04 -12.93 -5.16
N GLN A 80 -2.76 -13.69 -4.34
CA GLN A 80 -3.52 -14.84 -4.82
C GLN A 80 -4.58 -14.47 -5.84
N VAL A 81 -5.24 -13.32 -5.66
CA VAL A 81 -6.22 -12.79 -6.63
C VAL A 81 -5.53 -12.42 -7.94
N ASN A 82 -4.34 -11.84 -7.90
CA ASN A 82 -3.57 -11.47 -9.08
C ASN A 82 -3.08 -12.73 -9.82
N LEU A 83 -2.56 -13.73 -9.12
CA LEU A 83 -2.22 -15.03 -9.71
C LEU A 83 -3.41 -15.69 -10.43
N LEU A 84 -4.60 -15.62 -9.84
CA LEU A 84 -5.83 -16.12 -10.48
C LEU A 84 -6.20 -15.31 -11.73
N ARG A 85 -6.02 -13.99 -11.72
CA ARG A 85 -6.23 -13.14 -12.90
C ARG A 85 -5.31 -13.52 -14.04
N ASP A 86 -4.05 -13.76 -13.75
CA ASP A 86 -3.05 -14.18 -14.73
C ASP A 86 -3.38 -15.56 -15.28
N HIS A 87 -3.69 -16.52 -14.42
CA HIS A 87 -4.08 -17.87 -14.81
C HIS A 87 -5.31 -17.86 -15.73
N PHE A 88 -6.34 -17.11 -15.40
CA PHE A 88 -7.56 -17.00 -16.20
C PHE A 88 -7.46 -15.96 -17.32
N LYS A 89 -6.32 -15.29 -17.49
CA LYS A 89 -6.07 -14.22 -18.48
C LYS A 89 -7.07 -13.09 -18.38
N ILE A 90 -7.38 -12.67 -17.16
CA ILE A 90 -8.32 -11.59 -16.86
C ILE A 90 -7.55 -10.30 -16.73
N ALA A 91 -7.48 -9.53 -17.82
CA ALA A 91 -6.89 -8.21 -17.79
C ALA A 91 -7.88 -7.16 -17.24
N PRO A 92 -7.41 -6.12 -16.54
CA PRO A 92 -8.21 -4.95 -16.22
C PRO A 92 -8.85 -4.35 -17.48
N LYS A 93 -10.08 -3.85 -17.35
CA LYS A 93 -10.90 -3.40 -18.51
C LYS A 93 -10.21 -2.40 -19.43
N LEU A 94 -9.32 -1.57 -18.90
CA LEU A 94 -8.58 -0.56 -19.68
C LEU A 94 -7.45 -1.16 -20.55
N LYS A 95 -6.92 -2.34 -20.24
CA LYS A 95 -5.93 -3.02 -21.09
C LYS A 95 -6.53 -3.57 -22.40
N ARG A 96 -7.85 -3.69 -22.46
CA ARG A 96 -8.56 -4.42 -23.55
C ARG A 96 -8.50 -3.75 -24.93
N ASN A 97 -8.30 -2.42 -24.98
CA ASN A 97 -8.43 -1.63 -26.21
C ASN A 97 -7.22 -0.73 -26.52
N ARG A 98 -6.05 -0.99 -25.94
CA ARG A 98 -4.86 -0.18 -26.17
C ARG A 98 -3.88 -0.85 -27.12
N PRO A 99 -3.31 -0.08 -28.07
CA PRO A 99 -2.15 -0.52 -28.82
C PRO A 99 -1.01 -0.90 -27.84
N LYS A 100 -0.23 -1.92 -28.17
CA LYS A 100 0.89 -2.41 -27.33
C LYS A 100 1.97 -1.36 -27.02
N GLU A 101 1.92 -0.21 -27.66
CA GLU A 101 2.89 0.88 -27.55
C GLU A 101 2.58 1.91 -26.45
N HIS A 102 1.43 1.83 -25.78
CA HIS A 102 1.09 2.77 -24.71
C HIS A 102 1.53 2.29 -23.34
N LEU A 103 2.55 2.94 -22.82
CA LEU A 103 3.27 2.65 -21.56
C LEU A 103 2.46 2.87 -20.27
N GLY A 104 1.20 3.24 -20.32
CA GLY A 104 0.38 3.43 -19.13
C GLY A 104 -0.50 4.68 -19.18
N ILE A 105 -1.26 4.92 -18.12
CA ILE A 105 -2.02 6.17 -17.93
C ILE A 105 -1.41 6.91 -16.77
N THR A 106 -0.96 8.13 -17.02
CA THR A 106 -0.58 9.05 -15.95
C THR A 106 -1.78 9.92 -15.59
N THR A 107 -2.11 9.96 -14.30
CA THR A 107 -3.17 10.80 -13.75
C THR A 107 -2.58 11.73 -12.71
N ALA A 108 -2.75 13.04 -12.88
CA ALA A 108 -2.30 14.03 -11.91
C ALA A 108 -3.50 14.59 -11.14
N LEU A 109 -3.37 14.62 -9.80
CA LEU A 109 -4.33 15.26 -8.91
C LEU A 109 -3.76 16.60 -8.46
N TYR A 110 -4.31 17.66 -8.98
CA TYR A 110 -3.84 19.02 -8.73
C TYR A 110 -4.96 19.91 -8.18
N ASN A 111 -4.65 20.66 -7.14
CA ASN A 111 -5.47 21.76 -6.64
C ASN A 111 -4.57 22.69 -5.80
N PRO A 112 -4.55 24.01 -6.07
CA PRO A 112 -3.70 24.95 -5.32
C PRO A 112 -4.12 25.13 -3.86
N LYS A 113 -5.39 24.81 -3.52
CA LYS A 113 -5.89 24.97 -2.16
C LYS A 113 -5.44 23.79 -1.28
N GLY A 114 -4.92 24.10 -0.07
CA GLY A 114 -4.61 23.12 0.96
C GLY A 114 -5.86 22.46 1.55
N GLY A 115 -5.74 21.25 2.09
CA GLY A 115 -6.81 20.57 2.82
C GLY A 115 -8.01 20.07 2.00
N VAL A 116 -7.95 20.11 0.67
CA VAL A 116 -9.08 19.68 -0.20
C VAL A 116 -9.09 18.17 -0.52
N GLY A 117 -8.27 17.39 0.15
CA GLY A 117 -8.28 15.93 0.03
C GLY A 117 -7.50 15.38 -1.18
N LYS A 118 -6.55 16.11 -1.77
CA LYS A 118 -5.72 15.63 -2.89
C LYS A 118 -5.04 14.30 -2.57
N THR A 119 -4.25 14.27 -1.51
CA THR A 119 -3.54 13.07 -1.04
C THR A 119 -4.48 11.91 -0.76
N THR A 120 -5.56 12.17 -0.01
CA THR A 120 -6.57 11.15 0.29
C THR A 120 -7.19 10.58 -0.98
N THR A 121 -7.49 11.42 -1.97
CA THR A 121 -8.05 11.00 -3.26
C THR A 121 -7.03 10.19 -4.06
N ALA A 122 -5.76 10.62 -4.12
CA ALA A 122 -4.70 9.92 -4.82
C ALA A 122 -4.49 8.51 -4.25
N VAL A 123 -4.37 8.41 -2.92
CA VAL A 123 -4.21 7.14 -2.20
C VAL A 123 -5.39 6.20 -2.46
N ASN A 124 -6.63 6.67 -2.34
CA ASN A 124 -7.81 5.83 -2.56
C ASN A 124 -7.92 5.35 -4.02
N ILE A 125 -7.62 6.21 -5.00
CA ILE A 125 -7.61 5.82 -6.41
C ILE A 125 -6.52 4.77 -6.66
N ALA A 126 -5.30 4.98 -6.17
CA ALA A 126 -4.20 4.04 -6.33
C ALA A 126 -4.53 2.66 -5.75
N GLN A 127 -5.01 2.62 -4.50
CA GLN A 127 -5.44 1.39 -3.84
C GLN A 127 -6.58 0.69 -4.61
N TYR A 128 -7.58 1.45 -5.06
CA TYR A 128 -8.67 0.89 -5.85
C TYR A 128 -8.18 0.28 -7.16
N CYS A 129 -7.30 0.99 -7.87
CA CYS A 129 -6.70 0.49 -9.11
C CYS A 129 -5.90 -0.81 -8.87
N ALA A 130 -5.11 -0.87 -7.79
CA ALA A 130 -4.38 -2.06 -7.41
C ALA A 130 -5.34 -3.24 -7.14
N VAL A 131 -6.39 -3.01 -6.33
CA VAL A 131 -7.38 -4.06 -6.01
C VAL A 131 -8.08 -4.59 -7.26
N ILE A 132 -8.35 -3.77 -8.28
CA ILE A 132 -8.98 -4.24 -9.53
C ILE A 132 -7.99 -4.79 -10.55
N GLY A 133 -6.69 -4.90 -10.19
CA GLY A 133 -5.67 -5.62 -10.95
C GLY A 133 -4.84 -4.77 -11.90
N TYR A 134 -4.75 -3.45 -11.67
CA TYR A 134 -3.75 -2.61 -12.34
C TYR A 134 -2.43 -2.67 -11.58
N GLU A 135 -1.33 -2.65 -12.31
CA GLU A 135 -0.05 -2.25 -11.75
C GLU A 135 -0.03 -0.75 -11.61
N VAL A 136 0.27 -0.26 -10.42
CA VAL A 136 0.14 1.15 -10.06
C VAL A 136 1.46 1.64 -9.51
N LEU A 137 1.92 2.78 -10.02
CA LEU A 137 3.00 3.55 -9.42
C LEU A 137 2.40 4.86 -8.93
N ILE A 138 2.53 5.17 -7.66
CA ILE A 138 2.16 6.45 -7.10
C ILE A 138 3.42 7.31 -6.91
N ILE A 139 3.38 8.54 -7.41
CA ILE A 139 4.49 9.48 -7.31
C ILE A 139 4.05 10.63 -6.42
N ASP A 140 4.72 10.78 -5.27
CA ASP A 140 4.46 11.86 -4.34
C ASP A 140 5.33 13.07 -4.70
N MET A 141 4.69 14.11 -5.22
CA MET A 141 5.33 15.37 -5.63
C MET A 141 5.18 16.47 -4.56
N ASP A 142 4.63 16.14 -3.39
CA ASP A 142 4.49 17.07 -2.28
C ASP A 142 5.70 16.96 -1.35
N SER A 143 6.37 18.07 -1.08
CA SER A 143 7.50 18.12 -0.13
C SER A 143 7.12 17.67 1.29
N GLN A 144 5.83 17.66 1.62
CA GLN A 144 5.32 17.11 2.89
C GLN A 144 5.26 15.58 2.91
N ALA A 145 5.47 14.90 1.78
CA ALA A 145 5.51 13.45 1.64
C ALA A 145 4.34 12.70 2.31
N SER A 146 3.15 13.29 2.32
CA SER A 146 1.98 12.73 3.01
C SER A 146 1.49 11.42 2.40
N THR A 147 1.64 11.23 1.09
CA THR A 147 1.32 9.99 0.40
C THR A 147 2.33 8.91 0.76
N SER A 148 3.62 9.25 0.74
CA SER A 148 4.71 8.37 1.12
C SER A 148 4.55 7.90 2.56
N ALA A 149 4.26 8.81 3.50
CA ALA A 149 3.98 8.48 4.89
C ALA A 149 2.75 7.57 5.05
N PHE A 150 1.74 7.69 4.18
CA PHE A 150 0.57 6.82 4.22
C PHE A 150 0.92 5.36 3.88
N PHE A 151 1.77 5.14 2.88
CA PHE A 151 2.17 3.79 2.46
C PHE A 151 3.40 3.27 3.20
N SER A 152 4.21 4.13 3.82
CA SER A 152 5.38 3.69 4.55
C SER A 152 4.98 2.64 5.58
N THR A 153 5.57 1.49 5.46
CA THR A 153 5.66 0.52 6.55
C THR A 153 6.63 1.11 7.56
N VAL A 154 6.09 1.74 8.60
CA VAL A 154 6.89 2.24 9.72
C VAL A 154 7.44 1.04 10.48
N GLY A 155 8.43 0.40 9.92
CA GLY A 155 9.10 -0.76 10.50
C GLY A 155 10.57 -0.77 10.14
N ASN A 156 10.93 -0.17 9.03
CA ASN A 156 12.31 0.03 8.62
C ASN A 156 12.56 1.53 8.64
N GLY A 157 12.89 2.06 9.82
CA GLY A 157 13.12 3.47 10.09
C GLY A 157 14.35 4.08 9.39
N ASP A 158 14.64 3.63 8.24
CA ASP A 158 15.75 4.07 7.43
C ASP A 158 15.24 4.90 6.25
N PHE A 159 14.59 6.03 6.56
CA PHE A 159 14.78 7.17 5.67
C PHE A 159 16.20 7.68 5.92
N ASP A 160 17.15 7.14 5.20
CA ASP A 160 18.46 7.75 5.07
C ASP A 160 18.26 9.14 4.42
N GLU A 161 19.10 10.12 4.80
CA GLU A 161 19.09 11.45 4.17
C GLU A 161 19.24 11.38 2.64
N ASN A 162 19.67 10.25 2.13
CA ASN A 162 19.75 9.91 0.71
C ASN A 162 18.46 9.30 0.14
N ASP A 163 17.50 8.84 0.94
CA ASP A 163 16.25 8.23 0.47
C ASP A 163 15.25 9.25 -0.07
N THR A 164 15.51 10.46 0.11
CA THR A 164 14.53 11.49 -0.11
C THR A 164 14.41 11.85 -1.54
N ILE A 165 14.81 11.30 -2.61
CA ILE A 165 14.72 12.44 -3.47
C ILE A 165 14.62 12.13 -4.96
N LEU A 166 13.33 12.04 -5.35
CA LEU A 166 12.94 12.39 -6.72
C LEU A 166 13.65 13.68 -7.22
N SER A 167 13.90 14.68 -6.36
CA SER A 167 14.60 15.90 -6.74
C SER A 167 16.06 15.67 -7.12
N SER A 168 16.80 14.81 -6.44
CA SER A 168 18.19 14.53 -6.81
C SER A 168 18.30 13.83 -8.16
N THR A 169 17.33 12.98 -8.48
CA THR A 169 17.27 12.28 -9.76
C THR A 169 16.84 13.20 -10.91
N LEU A 170 15.97 14.16 -10.66
CA LEU A 170 15.54 15.15 -11.66
C LEU A 170 16.70 16.08 -12.10
N TYR A 171 17.74 16.22 -11.27
CA TYR A 171 18.91 17.06 -11.55
C TYR A 171 20.16 16.26 -11.95
N SER A 172 20.10 14.94 -11.98
CA SER A 172 21.21 14.06 -12.34
C SER A 172 20.86 13.25 -13.59
N GLU A 173 21.64 13.40 -14.64
CA GLU A 173 21.47 12.63 -15.89
C GLU A 173 21.89 11.15 -15.77
N GLU A 174 22.53 10.76 -14.67
CA GLU A 174 23.16 9.43 -14.51
C GLU A 174 22.41 8.48 -13.59
N THR A 175 21.36 8.92 -12.90
CA THR A 175 20.64 8.08 -11.92
C THR A 175 19.30 7.56 -12.46
N THR A 176 19.07 6.26 -12.31
CA THR A 176 17.76 5.65 -12.56
C THR A 176 16.84 5.89 -11.36
N LEU A 177 15.52 5.87 -11.57
CA LEU A 177 14.53 6.01 -10.49
C LEU A 177 14.34 4.72 -9.66
N ASP A 178 14.97 3.62 -10.05
CA ASP A 178 14.73 2.30 -9.46
C ASP A 178 15.02 2.28 -7.95
N TYR A 179 16.03 3.02 -7.50
CA TYR A 179 16.37 3.12 -6.07
C TYR A 179 15.32 3.86 -5.24
N ALA A 180 14.50 4.70 -5.87
CA ALA A 180 13.45 5.49 -5.19
C ALA A 180 12.11 4.76 -5.12
N ILE A 181 11.95 3.66 -5.86
CA ILE A 181 10.74 2.86 -5.83
C ILE A 181 10.70 2.06 -4.53
N ARG A 182 9.57 2.13 -3.84
CA ARG A 182 9.32 1.38 -2.60
C ARG A 182 8.06 0.55 -2.77
N GLU A 183 8.14 -0.69 -2.34
CA GLU A 183 6.99 -1.58 -2.27
C GLU A 183 6.04 -1.14 -1.16
N THR A 184 4.77 -1.39 -1.36
CA THR A 184 3.73 -1.15 -0.37
C THR A 184 3.16 -2.47 0.14
N HIS A 185 2.16 -2.39 1.04
CA HIS A 185 1.43 -3.58 1.48
C HIS A 185 0.39 -4.10 0.45
N PHE A 186 0.36 -3.51 -0.74
CA PHE A 186 -0.37 -4.01 -1.91
C PHE A 186 0.62 -4.69 -2.85
N ASP A 187 0.28 -5.85 -3.37
CA ASP A 187 1.12 -6.66 -4.25
C ASP A 187 1.53 -5.93 -5.55
N ASN A 188 0.71 -5.02 -6.03
CA ASN A 188 0.84 -4.35 -7.32
C ASN A 188 0.74 -2.80 -7.24
N LEU A 189 1.16 -2.21 -6.11
CA LEU A 189 1.21 -0.76 -5.90
C LEU A 189 2.53 -0.35 -5.23
#